data_95cb12b737c538053ac85a52aaba303d
#
_entry.id   95cb12b737c538053ac85a52aaba303d
#
_cell.length_a   1.000
_cell.length_b   1.000
_cell.length_c   1.000
_cell.angle_alpha   90.00
_cell.angle_beta   90.00
_cell.angle_gamma   90.00
#
_symmetry.space_group_name_H-M   'P 1'
#
loop_
_entity.id
_entity.type
_entity.pdbx_description
1 polymer ?
#
loop_
_entity_poly.entity_id
_entity_poly.type
_entity_poly.pdbx_seq_one_letter_code
_entity_poly.pdbx_strand_id
1 'polypeptide(L)'
;VMPNTPAQIRKGISAWTASKEVDQATLDFVSNMLRAIGDELKFGDEKSIDIATAVSGSGPGYVYVFIEALAEAGVELGLPVHMAQHLASQTVLGSAALQRESGKHPAELRNMVTSPGGTTSSGLAALESGGFRATIADAVHAAFERGEELAGGK
;
A
#
# COMPACT_ATOMS: atom_id res chain seq x y z
N VAL A 1 -8.83 -14.54 6.81
CA VAL A 1 -7.81 -13.56 7.23
C VAL A 1 -6.75 -13.45 6.14
N MET A 2 -6.46 -12.21 5.75
CA MET A 2 -5.47 -11.88 4.72
C MET A 2 -4.47 -10.85 5.30
N PRO A 3 -3.34 -11.30 5.85
CA PRO A 3 -2.22 -10.43 6.24
C PRO A 3 -1.37 -10.09 5.01
N ASN A 4 -0.47 -9.13 5.17
CA ASN A 4 0.54 -8.82 4.16
C ASN A 4 1.97 -8.96 4.69
N THR A 5 2.96 -8.95 3.77
CA THR A 5 4.36 -9.24 4.10
C THR A 5 5.01 -8.33 5.16
N PRO A 6 4.68 -7.03 5.31
CA PRO A 6 5.22 -6.19 6.39
C PRO A 6 4.85 -6.66 7.81
N ALA A 7 3.95 -7.60 7.97
CA ALA A 7 3.66 -8.28 9.23
C ALA A 7 4.92 -8.89 9.88
N GLN A 8 5.91 -9.30 9.07
CA GLN A 8 7.20 -9.83 9.55
C GLN A 8 7.96 -8.86 10.47
N ILE A 9 7.71 -7.57 10.32
CA ILE A 9 8.30 -6.51 11.14
C ILE A 9 7.25 -5.75 11.96
N ARG A 10 6.08 -6.36 12.17
CA ARG A 10 4.94 -5.78 12.90
C ARG A 10 4.41 -4.46 12.31
N LYS A 11 4.52 -4.31 11.01
CA LYS A 11 4.03 -3.15 10.22
C LYS A 11 3.04 -3.59 9.14
N GLY A 12 2.47 -4.80 9.28
CA GLY A 12 1.48 -5.31 8.37
C GLY A 12 0.10 -4.69 8.55
N ILE A 13 -0.79 -5.06 7.65
CA ILE A 13 -2.24 -4.90 7.78
C ILE A 13 -2.89 -6.25 7.53
N SER A 14 -3.83 -6.65 8.37
CA SER A 14 -4.62 -7.87 8.21
C SER A 14 -6.06 -7.52 7.93
N ALA A 15 -6.55 -7.82 6.73
CA ALA A 15 -7.97 -7.81 6.42
C ALA A 15 -8.61 -9.13 6.88
N TRP A 16 -9.74 -9.07 7.59
CA TRP A 16 -10.38 -10.27 8.07
C TRP A 16 -11.89 -10.17 8.17
N THR A 17 -12.55 -11.31 8.15
CA THR A 17 -13.98 -11.45 8.39
C THR A 17 -14.25 -12.70 9.24
N ALA A 18 -15.44 -12.81 9.77
CA ALA A 18 -15.89 -13.97 10.52
C ALA A 18 -17.38 -14.24 10.24
N SER A 19 -17.81 -15.47 10.41
CA SER A 19 -19.22 -15.84 10.33
C SER A 19 -20.02 -15.17 11.46
N LYS A 20 -21.33 -15.07 11.27
CA LYS A 20 -22.23 -14.38 12.21
C LYS A 20 -22.40 -15.10 13.55
N GLU A 21 -22.03 -16.39 13.58
CA GLU A 21 -22.15 -17.25 14.76
C GLU A 21 -20.99 -17.07 15.74
N VAL A 22 -19.91 -16.38 15.33
CA VAL A 22 -18.75 -16.13 16.20
C VAL A 22 -19.10 -15.09 17.26
N ASP A 23 -18.90 -15.44 18.51
CA ASP A 23 -19.16 -14.56 19.64
C ASP A 23 -18.16 -13.40 19.74
N GLN A 24 -18.54 -12.35 20.45
CA GLN A 24 -17.73 -11.14 20.59
C GLN A 24 -16.38 -11.39 21.27
N ALA A 25 -16.32 -12.31 22.25
CA ALA A 25 -15.07 -12.61 22.96
C ALA A 25 -14.04 -13.24 22.00
N THR A 26 -14.49 -14.12 21.12
CA THR A 26 -13.66 -14.72 20.07
C THR A 26 -13.21 -13.67 19.05
N LEU A 27 -14.10 -12.75 18.62
CA LEU A 27 -13.75 -11.66 17.73
C LEU A 27 -12.66 -10.75 18.32
N ASP A 28 -12.80 -10.39 19.60
CA ASP A 28 -11.85 -9.56 20.33
C ASP A 28 -10.49 -10.26 20.47
N PHE A 29 -10.51 -11.57 20.73
CA PHE A 29 -9.29 -12.38 20.78
C PHE A 29 -8.55 -12.38 19.44
N VAL A 30 -9.26 -12.61 18.32
CA VAL A 30 -8.67 -12.59 16.98
C VAL A 30 -8.11 -11.20 16.64
N SER A 31 -8.87 -10.13 16.92
CA SER A 31 -8.40 -8.74 16.72
C SER A 31 -7.09 -8.48 17.48
N ASN A 32 -7.02 -8.85 18.76
CA ASN A 32 -5.82 -8.67 19.58
C ASN A 32 -4.62 -9.50 19.04
N MET A 33 -4.87 -10.71 18.57
CA MET A 33 -3.84 -11.55 17.95
C MET A 33 -3.28 -10.91 16.66
N LEU A 34 -4.15 -10.39 15.80
CA LEU A 34 -3.74 -9.73 14.56
C LEU A 34 -2.98 -8.44 14.81
N ARG A 35 -3.35 -7.66 15.83
CA ARG A 35 -2.62 -6.45 16.26
C ARG A 35 -1.19 -6.73 16.70
N ALA A 36 -0.85 -7.95 17.07
CA ALA A 36 0.53 -8.30 17.42
C ALA A 36 1.49 -8.26 16.21
N ILE A 37 0.96 -8.36 14.99
CA ILE A 37 1.74 -8.36 13.74
C ILE A 37 1.54 -7.09 12.88
N GLY A 38 0.72 -6.14 13.34
CA GLY A 38 0.46 -4.89 12.64
C GLY A 38 -0.90 -4.33 12.96
N ASP A 39 -1.52 -3.69 11.98
CA ASP A 39 -2.89 -3.20 12.07
C ASP A 39 -3.89 -4.25 11.56
N GLU A 40 -5.18 -4.07 11.84
CA GLU A 40 -6.21 -4.98 11.37
C GLU A 40 -7.49 -4.23 10.98
N LEU A 41 -8.19 -4.77 9.99
CA LEU A 41 -9.50 -4.27 9.56
C LEU A 41 -10.46 -5.45 9.42
N LYS A 42 -11.54 -5.42 10.21
CA LYS A 42 -12.63 -6.38 10.09
C LYS A 42 -13.63 -5.92 9.03
N PHE A 43 -13.93 -6.80 8.09
CA PHE A 43 -14.93 -6.60 7.05
C PHE A 43 -16.19 -7.42 7.33
N GLY A 44 -17.30 -7.05 6.70
CA GLY A 44 -18.59 -7.70 6.88
C GLY A 44 -18.80 -8.94 6.00
N ASP A 45 -17.96 -9.15 4.98
CA ASP A 45 -18.10 -10.19 3.97
C ASP A 45 -16.77 -10.61 3.36
N GLU A 46 -16.76 -11.77 2.68
CA GLU A 46 -15.57 -12.35 2.05
C GLU A 46 -15.15 -11.59 0.80
N LYS A 47 -16.09 -11.03 0.03
CA LYS A 47 -15.78 -10.26 -1.16
C LYS A 47 -14.89 -9.04 -0.84
N SER A 48 -15.13 -8.40 0.30
CA SER A 48 -14.28 -7.32 0.79
C SER A 48 -12.86 -7.77 1.10
N ILE A 49 -12.66 -9.04 1.49
CA ILE A 49 -11.32 -9.63 1.70
C ILE A 49 -10.60 -9.81 0.36
N ASP A 50 -11.31 -10.20 -0.70
CA ASP A 50 -10.72 -10.34 -2.04
C ASP A 50 -10.25 -8.99 -2.58
N ILE A 51 -11.06 -7.94 -2.39
CA ILE A 51 -10.67 -6.56 -2.73
C ILE A 51 -9.47 -6.11 -1.89
N ALA A 52 -9.50 -6.35 -0.58
CA ALA A 52 -8.38 -6.03 0.31
C ALA A 52 -7.10 -6.79 -0.07
N THR A 53 -7.22 -8.01 -0.58
CA THR A 53 -6.09 -8.79 -1.10
C THR A 53 -5.42 -8.10 -2.27
N ALA A 54 -6.18 -7.59 -3.23
CA ALA A 54 -5.64 -6.85 -4.37
C ALA A 54 -4.96 -5.53 -3.96
N VAL A 55 -5.49 -4.84 -2.93
CA VAL A 55 -4.97 -3.55 -2.46
C VAL A 55 -3.81 -3.73 -1.49
N SER A 56 -3.96 -4.54 -0.44
CA SER A 56 -3.00 -4.64 0.67
C SER A 56 -2.20 -5.94 0.67
N GLY A 57 -2.75 -7.04 0.18
CA GLY A 57 -2.03 -8.30 0.02
C GLY A 57 -0.96 -8.20 -1.07
N SER A 58 -1.36 -7.76 -2.26
CA SER A 58 -0.47 -7.52 -3.41
C SER A 58 0.27 -6.18 -3.32
N GLY A 59 -0.28 -5.21 -2.60
CA GLY A 59 0.21 -3.83 -2.48
C GLY A 59 1.70 -3.68 -2.18
N PRO A 60 2.31 -4.46 -1.28
CA PRO A 60 3.74 -4.40 -1.05
C PRO A 60 4.56 -4.58 -2.34
N GLY A 61 4.13 -5.44 -3.27
CA GLY A 61 4.77 -5.61 -4.57
C GLY A 61 4.80 -4.32 -5.38
N TYR A 62 3.68 -3.58 -5.43
CA TYR A 62 3.59 -2.29 -6.15
C TYR A 62 4.49 -1.24 -5.51
N VAL A 63 4.53 -1.21 -4.16
CA VAL A 63 5.40 -0.29 -3.42
C VAL A 63 6.87 -0.58 -3.68
N TYR A 64 7.27 -1.87 -3.76
CA TYR A 64 8.66 -2.22 -4.08
C TYR A 64 9.06 -1.79 -5.49
N VAL A 65 8.21 -1.98 -6.50
CA VAL A 65 8.45 -1.47 -7.86
C VAL A 65 8.58 0.06 -7.86
N PHE A 66 7.76 0.77 -7.09
CA PHE A 66 7.88 2.23 -6.97
C PHE A 66 9.21 2.65 -6.32
N ILE A 67 9.65 1.96 -5.24
CA ILE A 67 10.94 2.22 -4.58
C ILE A 67 12.10 1.95 -5.55
N GLU A 68 12.06 0.85 -6.30
CA GLU A 68 13.07 0.49 -7.29
C GLU A 68 13.17 1.58 -8.37
N ALA A 69 12.06 1.93 -9.00
CA ALA A 69 12.02 2.96 -10.05
C ALA A 69 12.54 4.32 -9.56
N LEU A 70 12.17 4.72 -8.33
CA LEU A 70 12.64 5.98 -7.74
C LEU A 70 14.15 5.94 -7.48
N ALA A 71 14.69 4.80 -7.02
CA ALA A 71 16.13 4.63 -6.79
C ALA A 71 16.91 4.61 -8.12
N GLU A 72 16.41 3.88 -9.13
CA GLU A 72 17.02 3.80 -10.46
C GLU A 72 17.12 5.17 -11.11
N ALA A 73 16.04 5.96 -11.08
CA ALA A 73 16.06 7.33 -11.57
C ALA A 73 17.10 8.21 -10.84
N GLY A 74 17.30 8.01 -9.53
CA GLY A 74 18.34 8.67 -8.76
C GLY A 74 19.76 8.29 -9.23
N VAL A 75 19.96 7.02 -9.57
CA VAL A 75 21.23 6.51 -10.09
C VAL A 75 21.51 7.07 -11.51
N GLU A 76 20.51 7.11 -12.37
CA GLU A 76 20.60 7.73 -13.70
C GLU A 76 21.04 9.21 -13.64
N LEU A 77 20.63 9.92 -12.59
CA LEU A 77 21.03 11.31 -12.33
C LEU A 77 22.41 11.44 -11.65
N GLY A 78 23.08 10.32 -11.35
CA GLY A 78 24.44 10.29 -10.84
C GLY A 78 24.60 9.99 -9.34
N LEU A 79 23.55 9.59 -8.64
CA LEU A 79 23.69 9.17 -7.24
C LEU A 79 24.36 7.77 -7.16
N PRO A 80 25.20 7.53 -6.14
CA PRO A 80 25.62 6.19 -5.81
C PRO A 80 24.40 5.31 -5.47
N VAL A 81 24.42 4.03 -5.95
CA VAL A 81 23.29 3.08 -5.81
C VAL A 81 22.76 3.00 -4.37
N HIS A 82 23.66 2.82 -3.39
CA HIS A 82 23.26 2.68 -1.99
C HIS A 82 22.60 3.95 -1.42
N MET A 83 23.00 5.13 -1.89
CA MET A 83 22.37 6.40 -1.48
C MET A 83 20.98 6.55 -2.13
N ALA A 84 20.86 6.26 -3.40
CA ALA A 84 19.59 6.31 -4.12
C ALA A 84 18.56 5.36 -3.49
N GLN A 85 18.94 4.13 -3.20
CA GLN A 85 18.09 3.14 -2.51
C GLN A 85 17.66 3.60 -1.11
N HIS A 86 18.59 4.17 -0.33
CA HIS A 86 18.27 4.67 1.00
C HIS A 86 17.30 5.87 0.94
N LEU A 87 17.52 6.82 0.03
CA LEU A 87 16.63 7.97 -0.17
C LEU A 87 15.23 7.52 -0.59
N ALA A 88 15.12 6.63 -1.58
CA ALA A 88 13.84 6.13 -2.07
C ALA A 88 13.05 5.42 -0.96
N SER A 89 13.67 4.48 -0.26
CA SER A 89 13.03 3.74 0.82
C SER A 89 12.57 4.64 1.97
N GLN A 90 13.45 5.56 2.40
CA GLN A 90 13.13 6.48 3.52
C GLN A 90 12.04 7.49 3.13
N THR A 91 12.01 7.93 1.87
CA THR A 91 10.97 8.83 1.36
C THR A 91 9.60 8.15 1.40
N VAL A 92 9.48 6.91 0.94
CA VAL A 92 8.22 6.16 0.96
C VAL A 92 7.78 5.90 2.41
N LEU A 93 8.68 5.43 3.26
CA LEU A 93 8.40 5.18 4.68
C LEU A 93 7.90 6.44 5.38
N GLY A 94 8.63 7.55 5.25
CA GLY A 94 8.29 8.82 5.91
C GLY A 94 6.99 9.43 5.40
N SER A 95 6.72 9.34 4.09
CA SER A 95 5.48 9.84 3.50
C SER A 95 4.26 9.06 3.99
N ALA A 96 4.35 7.74 4.05
CA ALA A 96 3.28 6.89 4.56
C ALA A 96 3.04 7.12 6.06
N ALA A 97 4.12 7.24 6.86
CA ALA A 97 4.01 7.53 8.29
C ALA A 97 3.36 8.90 8.54
N LEU A 98 3.81 9.95 7.84
CA LEU A 98 3.22 11.29 7.96
C LEU A 98 1.74 11.31 7.59
N GLN A 99 1.35 10.63 6.53
CA GLN A 99 -0.05 10.53 6.12
C GLN A 99 -0.89 9.88 7.22
N ARG A 100 -0.42 8.77 7.77
CA ARG A 100 -1.11 8.02 8.83
C ARG A 100 -1.23 8.82 10.12
N GLU A 101 -0.14 9.42 10.58
CA GLU A 101 -0.08 10.16 11.84
C GLU A 101 -0.88 11.47 11.79
N SER A 102 -0.83 12.17 10.66
CA SER A 102 -1.58 13.43 10.48
C SER A 102 -3.07 13.23 10.23
N GLY A 103 -3.49 12.06 9.75
CA GLY A 103 -4.85 11.77 9.31
C GLY A 103 -5.30 12.59 8.09
N LYS A 104 -4.39 13.36 7.48
CA LYS A 104 -4.69 14.20 6.33
C LYS A 104 -4.92 13.39 5.07
N HIS A 105 -5.78 13.90 4.19
CA HIS A 105 -5.97 13.30 2.87
C HIS A 105 -4.66 13.35 2.05
N PRO A 106 -4.26 12.28 1.33
CA PRO A 106 -3.03 12.29 0.53
C PRO A 106 -2.90 13.46 -0.44
N ALA A 107 -4.00 13.92 -1.04
CA ALA A 107 -3.99 15.07 -1.93
C ALA A 107 -3.64 16.37 -1.20
N GLU A 108 -4.02 16.51 0.06
CA GLU A 108 -3.65 17.66 0.88
C GLU A 108 -2.15 17.68 1.17
N LEU A 109 -1.59 16.55 1.60
CA LEU A 109 -0.15 16.41 1.82
C LEU A 109 0.66 16.64 0.54
N ARG A 110 0.19 16.10 -0.61
CA ARG A 110 0.78 16.36 -1.91
C ARG A 110 0.81 17.87 -2.21
N ASN A 111 -0.29 18.57 -1.99
CA ASN A 111 -0.36 20.01 -2.23
C ASN A 111 0.60 20.81 -1.32
N MET A 112 0.80 20.39 -0.07
CA MET A 112 1.72 21.03 0.87
C MET A 112 3.19 21.00 0.40
N VAL A 113 3.58 20.01 -0.39
CA VAL A 113 4.95 19.86 -0.91
C VAL A 113 5.07 20.33 -2.37
N THR A 114 3.99 20.91 -2.94
CA THR A 114 3.93 21.31 -4.36
C THR A 114 3.84 22.83 -4.45
N SER A 115 4.97 23.49 -4.70
CA SER A 115 5.01 24.91 -5.00
C SER A 115 4.82 25.16 -6.52
N PRO A 116 4.19 26.28 -6.91
CA PRO A 116 4.07 26.66 -8.33
C PRO A 116 5.44 26.75 -9.00
N GLY A 117 5.61 26.04 -10.13
CA GLY A 117 6.89 26.00 -10.87
C GLY A 117 8.02 25.26 -10.17
N GLY A 118 7.77 24.60 -9.03
CA GLY A 118 8.77 23.84 -8.28
C GLY A 118 9.05 22.45 -8.88
N THR A 119 10.11 21.82 -8.37
CA THR A 119 10.53 20.46 -8.79
C THR A 119 9.45 19.43 -8.62
N THR A 120 8.72 19.47 -7.50
CA THR A 120 7.59 18.56 -7.24
C THR A 120 6.47 18.75 -8.26
N SER A 121 6.16 20.00 -8.63
CA SER A 121 5.13 20.28 -9.64
C SER A 121 5.49 19.66 -10.99
N SER A 122 6.75 19.79 -11.43
CA SER A 122 7.23 19.19 -12.68
C SER A 122 7.21 17.66 -12.64
N GLY A 123 7.65 17.07 -11.52
CA GLY A 123 7.61 15.62 -11.33
C GLY A 123 6.18 15.06 -11.34
N LEU A 124 5.24 15.73 -10.66
CA LEU A 124 3.82 15.34 -10.68
C LEU A 124 3.22 15.45 -12.09
N ALA A 125 3.56 16.49 -12.86
CA ALA A 125 3.10 16.62 -14.25
C ALA A 125 3.57 15.45 -15.12
N ALA A 126 4.82 15.00 -14.93
CA ALA A 126 5.34 13.82 -15.64
C ALA A 126 4.61 12.53 -15.23
N LEU A 127 4.34 12.32 -13.94
CA LEU A 127 3.58 11.17 -13.45
C LEU A 127 2.15 11.14 -14.01
N GLU A 128 1.45 12.27 -14.01
CA GLU A 128 0.10 12.38 -14.56
C GLU A 128 0.10 12.15 -16.08
N SER A 129 1.05 12.72 -16.80
CA SER A 129 1.22 12.51 -18.26
C SER A 129 1.54 11.05 -18.59
N GLY A 130 2.30 10.37 -17.73
CA GLY A 130 2.62 8.93 -17.85
C GLY A 130 1.47 8.00 -17.44
N GLY A 131 0.32 8.54 -17.01
CA GLY A 131 -0.83 7.73 -16.63
C GLY A 131 -0.66 6.94 -15.32
N PHE A 132 0.19 7.41 -14.42
CA PHE A 132 0.54 6.69 -13.17
C PHE A 132 -0.69 6.18 -12.41
N ARG A 133 -1.74 7.01 -12.28
CA ARG A 133 -2.96 6.61 -11.56
C ARG A 133 -3.71 5.47 -12.27
N ALA A 134 -3.79 5.53 -13.59
CA ALA A 134 -4.43 4.48 -14.38
C ALA A 134 -3.66 3.18 -14.24
N THR A 135 -2.33 3.22 -14.36
CA THR A 135 -1.47 2.04 -14.20
C THR A 135 -1.64 1.37 -12.83
N ILE A 136 -1.73 2.15 -11.74
CA ILE A 136 -2.00 1.60 -10.41
C ILE A 136 -3.40 0.98 -10.33
N ALA A 137 -4.41 1.63 -10.90
CA ALA A 137 -5.76 1.08 -10.93
C ALA A 137 -5.81 -0.24 -11.72
N ASP A 138 -5.17 -0.31 -12.88
CA ASP A 138 -5.08 -1.51 -13.70
C ASP A 138 -4.37 -2.66 -12.96
N ALA A 139 -3.29 -2.36 -12.24
CA ALA A 139 -2.58 -3.35 -11.43
C ALA A 139 -3.47 -3.95 -10.33
N VAL A 140 -4.25 -3.11 -9.64
CA VAL A 140 -5.17 -3.56 -8.59
C VAL A 140 -6.32 -4.38 -9.19
N HIS A 141 -6.89 -3.96 -10.33
CA HIS A 141 -7.94 -4.72 -11.02
C HIS A 141 -7.44 -6.07 -11.49
N ALA A 142 -6.28 -6.13 -12.14
CA ALA A 142 -5.69 -7.39 -12.59
C ALA A 142 -5.41 -8.36 -11.43
N ALA A 143 -4.95 -7.85 -10.28
CA ALA A 143 -4.74 -8.66 -9.10
C ALA A 143 -6.06 -9.18 -8.52
N PHE A 144 -7.11 -8.38 -8.52
CA PHE A 144 -8.45 -8.77 -8.07
C PHE A 144 -9.04 -9.85 -8.99
N GLU A 145 -9.04 -9.64 -10.30
CA GLU A 145 -9.53 -10.61 -11.30
C GLU A 145 -8.79 -11.95 -11.17
N ARG A 146 -7.46 -11.88 -11.01
CA ARG A 146 -6.68 -13.10 -10.79
C ARG A 146 -7.02 -13.81 -9.48
N GLY A 147 -7.33 -13.06 -8.44
CA GLY A 147 -7.82 -13.60 -7.17
C GLY A 147 -9.14 -14.36 -7.34
N GLU A 148 -10.10 -13.79 -8.07
CA GLU A 148 -11.38 -14.43 -8.38
C GLU A 148 -11.19 -15.72 -9.21
N GLU A 149 -10.31 -15.71 -10.23
CA GLU A 149 -9.98 -16.91 -11.01
C GLU A 149 -9.43 -18.04 -10.13
N LEU A 150 -8.53 -17.72 -9.20
CA LEU A 150 -7.92 -18.69 -8.31
C LEU A 150 -8.93 -19.25 -7.29
N ALA A 151 -9.89 -18.45 -6.85
CA ALA A 151 -10.96 -18.88 -5.96
C ALA A 151 -12.05 -19.66 -6.69
N GLY A 152 -12.40 -19.31 -7.93
CA GLY A 152 -13.41 -19.96 -8.76
C GLY A 152 -12.92 -21.16 -9.55
N GLY A 153 -11.63 -21.38 -9.63
CA GLY A 153 -10.98 -22.45 -10.42
C GLY A 153 -10.92 -23.81 -9.69
N LYS A 154 -12.07 -24.27 -9.17
CA LYS A 154 -12.27 -25.67 -8.74
C LYS A 154 -13.21 -26.40 -9.69
#